data_b119e303212de2308db1c7ec03f8c09a
#
_entry.id   b119e303212de2308db1c7ec03f8c09a
#
_cell.length_a   1.000
_cell.length_b   1.000
_cell.length_c   1.000
_cell.angle_alpha   90.00
_cell.angle_beta   90.00
_cell.angle_gamma   90.00
#
_symmetry.space_group_name_H-M   'P 1'
#
loop_
_entity.id
_entity.type
_entity.pdbx_description
1 polymer ?
#
loop_
_entity_poly.entity_id
_entity_poly.type
_entity_poly.pdbx_seq_one_letter_code
_entity_poly.pdbx_strand_id
1 'polypeptide(L)'
;MKSSTQFVKGALILAFANLLCRFLGFFYKIFLAQALGAEGMGIYQLIFPVFSVCHALTASGIETAISRFTASRKEDGASFLYAGVSISLAASFLTGAVLWLGAASISVRLLHEPRCEVLLQILAAAIPLAAFHGCFSGYCLGRKQTAVPAAAQFLEQAARIGTVWLLCGIYVYQGKEITPSLAVFGLLAGETASSLLMLSFVSPGRPDLHPVSKYLKTCRTLLSMALPPTGNRLTLALLQSLEAALIA
;
A
#
# COMPACT_ATOMS: atom_id res chain seq x y z
N MET A 1 -31.33 9.71 12.65
CA MET A 1 -31.54 8.60 11.72
C MET A 1 -30.78 8.71 10.39
N LYS A 2 -30.74 9.83 9.65
CA LYS A 2 -29.96 9.95 8.38
C LYS A 2 -28.46 9.65 8.51
N SER A 3 -27.80 10.02 9.61
CA SER A 3 -26.35 9.80 9.82
C SER A 3 -26.01 8.30 10.01
N SER A 4 -26.86 7.54 10.69
CA SER A 4 -26.67 6.09 10.92
C SER A 4 -26.80 5.30 9.62
N THR A 5 -27.78 5.63 8.79
CA THR A 5 -28.00 4.96 7.49
C THR A 5 -26.86 5.23 6.52
N GLN A 6 -26.27 6.43 6.55
CA GLN A 6 -25.13 6.80 5.70
C GLN A 6 -23.85 6.07 6.13
N PHE A 7 -23.66 5.89 7.43
CA PHE A 7 -22.54 5.11 7.98
C PHE A 7 -22.64 3.63 7.58
N VAL A 8 -23.81 3.01 7.73
CA VAL A 8 -24.04 1.61 7.34
C VAL A 8 -23.83 1.41 5.84
N LYS A 9 -24.35 2.32 5.00
CA LYS A 9 -24.11 2.26 3.55
C LYS A 9 -22.61 2.33 3.21
N GLY A 10 -21.86 3.24 3.85
CA GLY A 10 -20.43 3.35 3.63
C GLY A 10 -19.65 2.09 4.04
N ALA A 11 -20.00 1.51 5.19
CA ALA A 11 -19.40 0.25 5.65
C ALA A 11 -19.70 -0.92 4.71
N LEU A 12 -20.93 -1.01 4.19
CA LEU A 12 -21.32 -2.04 3.22
C LEU A 12 -20.57 -1.89 1.89
N ILE A 13 -20.41 -0.65 1.38
CA ILE A 13 -19.63 -0.40 0.15
C ILE A 13 -18.19 -0.89 0.31
N LEU A 14 -17.53 -0.54 1.42
CA LEU A 14 -16.16 -1.00 1.70
C LEU A 14 -16.08 -2.52 1.87
N ALA A 15 -17.02 -3.12 2.60
CA ALA A 15 -17.06 -4.57 2.79
C ALA A 15 -17.24 -5.31 1.46
N PHE A 16 -18.14 -4.83 0.60
CA PHE A 16 -18.36 -5.40 -0.72
C PHE A 16 -17.15 -5.23 -1.63
N ALA A 17 -16.55 -4.04 -1.68
CA ALA A 17 -15.32 -3.80 -2.44
C ALA A 17 -14.17 -4.70 -1.97
N ASN A 18 -13.96 -4.82 -0.65
CA ASN A 18 -12.96 -5.72 -0.09
C ASN A 18 -13.19 -7.19 -0.47
N LEU A 19 -14.45 -7.64 -0.42
CA LEU A 19 -14.81 -9.01 -0.80
C LEU A 19 -14.54 -9.24 -2.29
N LEU A 20 -14.96 -8.33 -3.15
CA LEU A 20 -14.74 -8.40 -4.60
C LEU A 20 -13.23 -8.42 -4.93
N CYS A 21 -12.44 -7.53 -4.30
CA CYS A 21 -10.98 -7.52 -4.48
C CYS A 21 -10.31 -8.82 -4.00
N ARG A 22 -10.83 -9.46 -2.94
CA ARG A 22 -10.35 -10.77 -2.49
C ARG A 22 -10.62 -11.88 -3.51
N PHE A 23 -11.81 -11.88 -4.12
CA PHE A 23 -12.13 -12.82 -5.19
C PHE A 23 -11.23 -12.61 -6.41
N LEU A 24 -11.07 -11.37 -6.86
CA LEU A 24 -10.15 -11.04 -7.96
C LEU A 24 -8.72 -11.46 -7.64
N GLY A 25 -8.24 -11.19 -6.41
CA GLY A 25 -6.93 -11.59 -5.95
C GLY A 25 -6.73 -13.10 -5.89
N PHE A 26 -7.78 -13.87 -5.56
CA PHE A 26 -7.74 -15.33 -5.58
C PHE A 26 -7.54 -15.86 -7.01
N PHE A 27 -8.34 -15.41 -7.98
CA PHE A 27 -8.18 -15.81 -9.38
C PHE A 27 -6.84 -15.36 -9.96
N TYR A 28 -6.37 -14.16 -9.58
CA TYR A 28 -5.06 -13.67 -9.96
C TYR A 28 -3.92 -14.57 -9.44
N LYS A 29 -4.01 -15.06 -8.20
CA LYS A 29 -3.03 -16.02 -7.66
C LYS A 29 -3.02 -17.34 -8.42
N ILE A 30 -4.19 -17.87 -8.81
CA ILE A 30 -4.28 -19.08 -9.64
C ILE A 30 -3.61 -18.84 -10.98
N PHE A 31 -3.91 -17.73 -11.63
CA PHE A 31 -3.27 -17.34 -12.90
C PHE A 31 -1.75 -17.26 -12.77
N LEU A 32 -1.25 -16.57 -11.73
CA LEU A 32 0.19 -16.47 -11.47
C LEU A 32 0.84 -17.82 -11.22
N ALA A 33 0.21 -18.70 -10.44
CA ALA A 33 0.73 -20.04 -10.16
C ALA A 33 0.86 -20.88 -11.44
N GLN A 34 -0.08 -20.73 -12.37
CA GLN A 34 0.00 -21.40 -13.67
C GLN A 34 1.07 -20.78 -14.59
N ALA A 35 1.21 -19.45 -14.57
CA ALA A 35 2.14 -18.75 -15.45
C ALA A 35 3.60 -18.84 -14.97
N LEU A 36 3.85 -18.75 -13.67
CA LEU A 36 5.19 -18.73 -13.06
C LEU A 36 5.68 -20.14 -12.63
N GLY A 37 4.77 -21.09 -12.51
CA GLY A 37 5.07 -22.38 -11.89
C GLY A 37 5.25 -22.29 -10.36
N ALA A 38 5.50 -23.43 -9.72
CA ALA A 38 5.61 -23.51 -8.25
C ALA A 38 6.81 -22.71 -7.72
N GLU A 39 7.97 -22.83 -8.37
CA GLU A 39 9.22 -22.15 -7.97
C GLU A 39 9.08 -20.63 -8.11
N GLY A 40 8.62 -20.11 -9.26
CA GLY A 40 8.44 -18.68 -9.48
C GLY A 40 7.39 -18.06 -8.55
N MET A 41 6.34 -18.81 -8.22
CA MET A 41 5.34 -18.39 -7.25
C MET A 41 5.90 -18.34 -5.82
N GLY A 42 6.79 -19.27 -5.45
CA GLY A 42 7.52 -19.23 -4.17
C GLY A 42 8.37 -17.98 -4.05
N ILE A 43 9.20 -17.69 -5.06
CA ILE A 43 10.04 -16.47 -5.11
C ILE A 43 9.19 -15.20 -4.99
N TYR A 44 8.07 -15.14 -5.72
CA TYR A 44 7.14 -14.00 -5.64
C TYR A 44 6.56 -13.82 -4.23
N GLN A 45 6.28 -14.91 -3.52
CA GLN A 45 5.72 -14.83 -2.17
C GLN A 45 6.73 -14.38 -1.11
N LEU A 46 8.02 -14.66 -1.30
CA LEU A 46 9.08 -14.26 -0.35
C LEU A 46 9.20 -12.75 -0.14
N ILE A 47 8.77 -11.93 -1.10
CA ILE A 47 8.88 -10.46 -0.98
C ILE A 47 7.76 -9.84 -0.12
N PHE A 48 6.61 -10.51 0.07
CA PHE A 48 5.47 -9.92 0.78
C PHE A 48 5.73 -9.61 2.25
N PRO A 49 6.43 -10.45 3.03
CA PRO A 49 6.82 -10.10 4.38
C PRO A 49 7.63 -8.80 4.45
N VAL A 50 8.59 -8.62 3.54
CA VAL A 50 9.41 -7.40 3.46
C VAL A 50 8.52 -6.20 3.13
N PHE A 51 7.62 -6.33 2.15
CA PHE A 51 6.66 -5.28 1.80
C PHE A 51 5.75 -4.90 2.98
N SER A 52 5.23 -5.90 3.69
CA SER A 52 4.36 -5.68 4.86
C SER A 52 5.06 -4.88 5.95
N VAL A 53 6.33 -5.18 6.23
CA VAL A 53 7.15 -4.42 7.21
C VAL A 53 7.35 -2.99 6.73
N CYS A 54 7.77 -2.79 5.48
CA CYS A 54 7.96 -1.45 4.91
C CYS A 54 6.67 -0.63 4.93
N HIS A 55 5.54 -1.22 4.52
CA HIS A 55 4.23 -0.58 4.53
C HIS A 55 3.74 -0.25 5.95
N ALA A 56 3.98 -1.15 6.92
CA ALA A 56 3.65 -0.90 8.32
C ALA A 56 4.39 0.33 8.86
N LEU A 57 5.68 0.47 8.53
CA LEU A 57 6.51 1.59 8.98
C LEU A 57 6.14 2.93 8.33
N THR A 58 5.72 2.92 7.07
CA THR A 58 5.60 4.14 6.26
C THR A 58 4.17 4.66 6.11
N ALA A 59 3.16 3.80 6.15
CA ALA A 59 1.80 4.16 5.78
C ALA A 59 0.76 3.86 6.85
N SER A 60 0.69 2.62 7.35
CA SER A 60 -0.51 2.11 8.03
C SER A 60 -0.91 2.86 9.31
N GLY A 61 0.07 3.28 10.12
CA GLY A 61 -0.19 4.07 11.33
C GLY A 61 -0.63 5.49 11.00
N ILE A 62 0.01 6.10 9.99
CA ILE A 62 -0.28 7.48 9.55
C ILE A 62 -1.67 7.55 8.91
N GLU A 63 -2.04 6.60 8.07
CA GLU A 63 -3.40 6.46 7.50
C GLU A 63 -4.46 6.44 8.60
N THR A 64 -4.26 5.60 9.62
CA THR A 64 -5.18 5.48 10.76
C THR A 64 -5.28 6.80 11.54
N ALA A 65 -4.15 7.47 11.77
CA ALA A 65 -4.12 8.75 12.48
C ALA A 65 -4.81 9.86 11.69
N ILE A 66 -4.55 9.99 10.38
CA ILE A 66 -5.23 10.93 9.50
C ILE A 66 -6.74 10.71 9.54
N SER A 67 -7.19 9.46 9.40
CA SER A 67 -8.62 9.12 9.43
C SER A 67 -9.29 9.57 10.73
N ARG A 68 -8.68 9.31 11.87
CA ARG A 68 -9.20 9.69 13.18
C ARG A 68 -9.25 11.20 13.38
N PHE A 69 -8.17 11.93 13.04
CA PHE A 69 -8.14 13.38 13.19
C PHE A 69 -9.10 14.08 12.23
N THR A 70 -9.18 13.63 10.98
CA THR A 70 -10.14 14.15 9.99
C THR A 70 -11.59 13.92 10.43
N ALA A 71 -11.88 12.81 11.09
CA ALA A 71 -13.22 12.52 11.63
C ALA A 71 -13.57 13.39 12.83
N SER A 72 -12.59 13.68 13.71
CA SER A 72 -12.82 14.45 14.95
C SER A 72 -12.74 15.96 14.72
N ARG A 73 -11.92 16.45 13.79
CA ARG A 73 -11.66 17.86 13.50
C ARG A 73 -11.81 18.13 12.01
N LYS A 74 -13.03 18.25 11.53
CA LYS A 74 -13.34 18.38 10.10
C LYS A 74 -12.69 19.59 9.44
N GLU A 75 -12.55 20.71 10.15
CA GLU A 75 -11.96 21.96 9.65
C GLU A 75 -10.45 21.84 9.44
N ASP A 76 -9.76 21.08 10.29
CA ASP A 76 -8.32 20.87 10.22
C ASP A 76 -7.90 19.63 9.39
N GLY A 77 -8.84 18.90 8.82
CA GLY A 77 -8.59 17.63 8.14
C GLY A 77 -7.54 17.74 7.02
N ALA A 78 -7.56 18.82 6.25
CA ALA A 78 -6.56 19.09 5.21
C ALA A 78 -5.15 19.23 5.81
N SER A 79 -5.00 19.94 6.92
CA SER A 79 -3.71 20.14 7.60
C SER A 79 -3.11 18.81 8.08
N PHE A 80 -3.94 17.91 8.62
CA PHE A 80 -3.49 16.56 9.00
C PHE A 80 -3.13 15.70 7.79
N LEU A 81 -3.84 15.83 6.67
CA LEU A 81 -3.49 15.13 5.44
C LEU A 81 -2.11 15.58 4.92
N TYR A 82 -1.88 16.89 4.76
CA TYR A 82 -0.60 17.40 4.23
C TYR A 82 0.57 17.08 5.16
N ALA A 83 0.39 17.18 6.48
CA ALA A 83 1.39 16.77 7.45
C ALA A 83 1.66 15.27 7.38
N GLY A 84 0.62 14.45 7.24
CA GLY A 84 0.73 13.00 7.12
C GLY A 84 1.41 12.57 5.81
N VAL A 85 1.04 13.18 4.69
CA VAL A 85 1.67 12.93 3.38
C VAL A 85 3.17 13.25 3.43
N SER A 86 3.56 14.40 3.99
CA SER A 86 4.99 14.76 4.07
C SER A 86 5.80 13.80 4.95
N ILE A 87 5.26 13.40 6.12
CA ILE A 87 5.92 12.42 6.99
C ILE A 87 5.99 11.06 6.31
N SER A 88 4.88 10.59 5.75
CA SER A 88 4.77 9.28 5.13
C SER A 88 5.67 9.18 3.89
N LEU A 89 5.71 10.20 3.04
CA LEU A 89 6.62 10.25 1.90
C LEU A 89 8.08 10.29 2.33
N ALA A 90 8.46 11.12 3.32
CA ALA A 90 9.83 11.14 3.83
C ALA A 90 10.26 9.77 4.37
N ALA A 91 9.40 9.13 5.18
CA ALA A 91 9.64 7.79 5.70
C ALA A 91 9.71 6.74 4.57
N SER A 92 8.84 6.82 3.56
CA SER A 92 8.79 5.86 2.45
C SER A 92 9.98 6.01 1.49
N PHE A 93 10.43 7.23 1.22
CA PHE A 93 11.65 7.43 0.43
C PHE A 93 12.89 6.90 1.17
N LEU A 94 12.99 7.14 2.49
CA LEU A 94 14.08 6.59 3.30
C LEU A 94 14.04 5.06 3.32
N THR A 95 12.88 4.47 3.60
CA THR A 95 12.69 3.01 3.63
C THR A 95 12.92 2.40 2.24
N GLY A 96 12.43 3.05 1.18
CA GLY A 96 12.66 2.63 -0.20
C GLY A 96 14.14 2.68 -0.58
N ALA A 97 14.86 3.74 -0.20
CA ALA A 97 16.30 3.85 -0.44
C ALA A 97 17.08 2.75 0.32
N VAL A 98 16.75 2.51 1.59
CA VAL A 98 17.36 1.43 2.38
C VAL A 98 17.07 0.06 1.74
N LEU A 99 15.84 -0.17 1.28
CA LEU A 99 15.48 -1.42 0.61
C LEU A 99 16.20 -1.57 -0.73
N TRP A 100 16.29 -0.51 -1.53
CA TRP A 100 16.97 -0.52 -2.81
C TRP A 100 18.46 -0.83 -2.66
N LEU A 101 19.16 -0.09 -1.79
CA LEU A 101 20.59 -0.28 -1.53
C LEU A 101 20.89 -1.59 -0.82
N GLY A 102 19.98 -2.05 0.04
CA GLY A 102 20.11 -3.30 0.78
C GLY A 102 19.57 -4.54 0.04
N ALA A 103 18.98 -4.40 -1.15
CA ALA A 103 18.29 -5.47 -1.86
C ALA A 103 19.15 -6.74 -2.03
N ALA A 104 20.40 -6.59 -2.46
CA ALA A 104 21.36 -7.70 -2.61
C ALA A 104 21.63 -8.41 -1.28
N SER A 105 21.83 -7.66 -0.19
CA SER A 105 22.09 -8.24 1.14
C SER A 105 20.84 -8.92 1.72
N ILE A 106 19.66 -8.34 1.52
CA ILE A 106 18.38 -8.89 1.99
C ILE A 106 18.05 -10.16 1.22
N SER A 107 18.21 -10.16 -0.10
CA SER A 107 17.94 -11.33 -0.95
C SER A 107 18.80 -12.53 -0.60
N VAL A 108 20.10 -12.31 -0.37
CA VAL A 108 21.05 -13.41 -0.10
C VAL A 108 21.00 -13.84 1.37
N ARG A 109 21.01 -12.88 2.33
CA ARG A 109 21.18 -13.20 3.75
C ARG A 109 19.88 -13.48 4.50
N LEU A 110 18.79 -12.82 4.09
CA LEU A 110 17.49 -12.95 4.77
C LEU A 110 16.55 -13.89 4.04
N LEU A 111 16.42 -13.74 2.71
CA LEU A 111 15.52 -14.54 1.91
C LEU A 111 16.16 -15.82 1.35
N HIS A 112 17.49 -15.93 1.41
CA HIS A 112 18.29 -17.04 0.86
C HIS A 112 18.02 -17.32 -0.62
N GLU A 113 17.52 -16.30 -1.36
CA GLU A 113 17.15 -16.39 -2.78
C GLU A 113 17.64 -15.14 -3.52
N PRO A 114 18.79 -15.23 -4.23
CA PRO A 114 19.39 -14.07 -4.93
C PRO A 114 18.47 -13.46 -5.98
N ARG A 115 17.58 -14.24 -6.58
CA ARG A 115 16.62 -13.76 -7.61
C ARG A 115 15.61 -12.76 -7.06
N CYS A 116 15.45 -12.67 -5.74
CA CYS A 116 14.61 -11.66 -5.08
C CYS A 116 15.18 -10.24 -5.17
N GLU A 117 16.46 -10.04 -5.49
CA GLU A 117 17.10 -8.72 -5.53
C GLU A 117 16.35 -7.74 -6.45
N VAL A 118 16.12 -8.14 -7.70
CA VAL A 118 15.39 -7.31 -8.67
C VAL A 118 13.94 -7.05 -8.21
N LEU A 119 13.30 -8.05 -7.60
CA LEU A 119 11.94 -7.91 -7.08
C LEU A 119 11.89 -6.86 -5.97
N LEU A 120 12.85 -6.88 -5.04
CA LEU A 120 12.95 -5.92 -3.94
C LEU A 120 13.23 -4.49 -4.45
N GLN A 121 14.05 -4.35 -5.50
CA GLN A 121 14.29 -3.05 -6.13
C GLN A 121 13.03 -2.45 -6.77
N ILE A 122 12.25 -3.25 -7.49
CA ILE A 122 10.97 -2.81 -8.05
C ILE A 122 9.99 -2.45 -6.92
N LEU A 123 9.97 -3.27 -5.87
CA LEU A 123 9.13 -3.06 -4.69
C LEU A 123 9.47 -1.75 -3.96
N ALA A 124 10.76 -1.40 -3.88
CA ALA A 124 11.21 -0.15 -3.26
C ALA A 124 10.56 1.08 -3.93
N ALA A 125 10.35 1.04 -5.26
CA ALA A 125 9.65 2.10 -5.98
C ALA A 125 8.13 2.13 -5.70
N ALA A 126 7.53 1.01 -5.32
CA ALA A 126 6.10 0.95 -4.99
C ALA A 126 5.78 1.53 -3.59
N ILE A 127 6.74 1.49 -2.65
CA ILE A 127 6.53 1.94 -1.26
C ILE A 127 6.06 3.40 -1.16
N PRO A 128 6.68 4.40 -1.82
CA PRO A 128 6.21 5.78 -1.78
C PRO A 128 4.79 5.96 -2.34
N LEU A 129 4.43 5.22 -3.38
CA LEU A 129 3.10 5.26 -3.98
C LEU A 129 2.04 4.68 -3.04
N ALA A 130 2.32 3.53 -2.43
CA ALA A 130 1.47 2.92 -1.42
C ALA A 130 1.27 3.83 -0.19
N ALA A 131 2.34 4.49 0.26
CA ALA A 131 2.29 5.43 1.37
C ALA A 131 1.44 6.66 1.05
N PHE A 132 1.59 7.21 -0.17
CA PHE A 132 0.78 8.32 -0.66
C PHE A 132 -0.70 7.95 -0.76
N HIS A 133 -1.02 6.85 -1.43
CA HIS A 133 -2.37 6.33 -1.57
C HIS A 133 -3.04 6.10 -0.20
N GLY A 134 -2.33 5.49 0.76
CA GLY A 134 -2.80 5.26 2.11
C GLY A 134 -3.18 6.55 2.85
N CYS A 135 -2.39 7.62 2.75
CA CYS A 135 -2.71 8.91 3.37
C CYS A 135 -4.03 9.49 2.86
N PHE A 136 -4.24 9.48 1.55
CA PHE A 136 -5.48 9.97 0.94
C PHE A 136 -6.67 9.08 1.26
N SER A 137 -6.48 7.76 1.30
CA SER A 137 -7.48 6.78 1.75
C SER A 137 -7.94 7.09 3.18
N GLY A 138 -6.99 7.29 4.12
CA GLY A 138 -7.29 7.68 5.48
C GLY A 138 -8.08 8.98 5.58
N TYR A 139 -7.74 9.98 4.78
CA TYR A 139 -8.46 11.25 4.72
C TYR A 139 -9.92 11.07 4.25
N CYS A 140 -10.12 10.32 3.16
CA CYS A 140 -11.46 10.02 2.64
C CYS A 140 -12.32 9.26 3.67
N LEU A 141 -11.73 8.26 4.33
CA LEU A 141 -12.41 7.51 5.39
C LEU A 141 -12.82 8.40 6.57
N GLY A 142 -11.95 9.32 6.99
CA GLY A 142 -12.25 10.31 8.02
C GLY A 142 -13.41 11.24 7.63
N ARG A 143 -13.54 11.56 6.35
CA ARG A 143 -14.65 12.34 5.80
C ARG A 143 -15.93 11.53 5.51
N LYS A 144 -15.91 10.23 5.78
CA LYS A 144 -17.00 9.28 5.45
C LYS A 144 -17.24 9.14 3.93
N GLN A 145 -16.22 9.45 3.11
CA GLN A 145 -16.24 9.30 1.67
C GLN A 145 -15.68 7.92 1.29
N THR A 146 -16.39 6.86 1.62
CA THR A 146 -15.93 5.48 1.48
C THR A 146 -15.89 4.97 0.04
N ALA A 147 -16.65 5.61 -0.86
CA ALA A 147 -16.70 5.21 -2.27
C ALA A 147 -15.37 5.44 -2.99
N VAL A 148 -14.62 6.50 -2.66
CA VAL A 148 -13.35 6.83 -3.32
C VAL A 148 -12.25 5.80 -2.99
N PRO A 149 -11.98 5.46 -1.70
CA PRO A 149 -11.06 4.37 -1.37
C PRO A 149 -11.48 3.01 -1.94
N ALA A 150 -12.78 2.70 -1.95
CA ALA A 150 -13.28 1.46 -2.55
C ALA A 150 -13.02 1.39 -4.05
N ALA A 151 -13.24 2.49 -4.78
CA ALA A 151 -12.94 2.59 -6.22
C ALA A 151 -11.43 2.51 -6.49
N ALA A 152 -10.60 3.15 -5.66
CA ALA A 152 -9.15 3.10 -5.77
C ALA A 152 -8.61 1.68 -5.58
N GLN A 153 -9.10 0.96 -4.58
CA GLN A 153 -8.73 -0.43 -4.32
C GLN A 153 -9.13 -1.37 -5.48
N PHE A 154 -10.30 -1.15 -6.04
CA PHE A 154 -10.74 -1.90 -7.22
C PHE A 154 -9.86 -1.61 -8.43
N LEU A 155 -9.58 -0.32 -8.70
CA LEU A 155 -8.71 0.09 -9.82
C LEU A 155 -7.27 -0.44 -9.63
N GLU A 156 -6.73 -0.40 -8.41
CA GLU A 156 -5.43 -0.99 -8.07
C GLU A 156 -5.38 -2.46 -8.48
N GLN A 157 -6.39 -3.24 -8.06
CA GLN A 157 -6.45 -4.66 -8.37
C GLN A 157 -6.63 -4.91 -9.87
N ALA A 158 -7.49 -4.14 -10.55
CA ALA A 158 -7.71 -4.26 -11.99
C ALA A 158 -6.44 -3.89 -12.78
N ALA A 159 -5.76 -2.81 -12.42
CA ALA A 159 -4.51 -2.38 -13.04
C ALA A 159 -3.39 -3.41 -12.82
N ARG A 160 -3.28 -3.98 -11.63
CA ARG A 160 -2.34 -5.06 -11.29
C ARG A 160 -2.55 -6.28 -12.20
N ILE A 161 -3.77 -6.79 -12.25
CA ILE A 161 -4.13 -7.95 -13.06
C ILE A 161 -3.92 -7.67 -14.56
N GLY A 162 -4.43 -6.53 -15.04
CA GLY A 162 -4.35 -6.14 -16.46
C GLY A 162 -2.90 -5.98 -16.91
N THR A 163 -2.06 -5.33 -16.11
CA THR A 163 -0.63 -5.16 -16.42
C THR A 163 0.09 -6.50 -16.50
N VAL A 164 -0.12 -7.39 -15.55
CA VAL A 164 0.55 -8.70 -15.56
C VAL A 164 0.06 -9.56 -16.72
N TRP A 165 -1.25 -9.57 -16.97
CA TRP A 165 -1.82 -10.30 -18.10
C TRP A 165 -1.25 -9.82 -19.45
N LEU A 166 -1.14 -8.50 -19.64
CA LEU A 166 -0.58 -7.88 -20.83
C LEU A 166 0.92 -8.20 -20.96
N LEU A 167 1.70 -8.06 -19.89
CA LEU A 167 3.14 -8.36 -19.90
C LEU A 167 3.40 -9.84 -20.18
N CYS A 168 2.66 -10.76 -19.55
CA CYS A 168 2.76 -12.19 -19.83
C CYS A 168 2.46 -12.49 -21.31
N GLY A 169 1.41 -11.88 -21.90
CA GLY A 169 1.08 -12.03 -23.31
C GLY A 169 2.22 -11.56 -24.24
N ILE A 170 2.84 -10.41 -23.94
CA ILE A 170 3.98 -9.88 -24.69
C ILE A 170 5.19 -10.81 -24.60
N TYR A 171 5.50 -11.33 -23.39
CA TYR A 171 6.64 -12.22 -23.16
C TYR A 171 6.47 -13.56 -23.89
N VAL A 172 5.26 -14.14 -23.84
CA VAL A 172 4.94 -15.36 -24.60
C VAL A 172 5.07 -15.13 -26.08
N TYR A 173 4.57 -13.99 -26.61
CA TYR A 173 4.70 -13.64 -28.02
C TYR A 173 6.16 -13.49 -28.47
N GLN A 174 7.03 -12.99 -27.59
CA GLN A 174 8.47 -12.85 -27.82
C GLN A 174 9.27 -14.15 -27.58
N GLY A 175 8.64 -15.24 -27.16
CA GLY A 175 9.31 -16.48 -26.79
C GLY A 175 10.20 -16.37 -25.55
N LYS A 176 9.95 -15.39 -24.67
CA LYS A 176 10.67 -15.17 -23.42
C LYS A 176 9.99 -15.89 -22.26
N GLU A 177 10.77 -16.31 -21.28
CA GLU A 177 10.26 -16.90 -20.06
C GLU A 177 9.54 -15.86 -19.19
N ILE A 178 8.44 -16.30 -18.55
CA ILE A 178 7.69 -15.48 -17.61
C ILE A 178 8.45 -15.50 -16.28
N THR A 179 8.82 -14.32 -15.80
CA THR A 179 9.59 -14.15 -14.55
C THR A 179 8.75 -13.53 -13.44
N PRO A 180 9.03 -13.83 -12.15
CA PRO A 180 8.30 -13.24 -11.01
C PRO A 180 8.32 -11.71 -10.98
N SER A 181 9.32 -11.06 -11.60
CA SER A 181 9.41 -9.60 -11.69
C SER A 181 8.21 -8.98 -12.41
N LEU A 182 7.58 -9.68 -13.37
CA LEU A 182 6.38 -9.19 -14.04
C LEU A 182 5.22 -9.01 -13.07
N ALA A 183 5.07 -9.90 -12.09
CA ALA A 183 4.06 -9.81 -11.06
C ALA A 183 4.30 -8.60 -10.12
N VAL A 184 5.56 -8.27 -9.84
CA VAL A 184 5.94 -7.09 -9.02
C VAL A 184 5.74 -5.79 -9.82
N PHE A 185 6.01 -5.78 -11.12
CA PHE A 185 5.63 -4.65 -12.00
C PHE A 185 4.12 -4.43 -12.01
N GLY A 186 3.33 -5.49 -11.99
CA GLY A 186 1.87 -5.37 -11.81
C GLY A 186 1.48 -4.70 -10.51
N LEU A 187 2.17 -5.04 -9.39
CA LEU A 187 1.96 -4.38 -8.11
C LEU A 187 2.27 -2.88 -8.19
N LEU A 188 3.42 -2.51 -8.77
CA LEU A 188 3.80 -1.12 -8.98
C LEU A 188 2.77 -0.35 -9.83
N ALA A 189 2.28 -0.98 -10.91
CA ALA A 189 1.24 -0.39 -11.77
C ALA A 189 -0.08 -0.19 -11.01
N GLY A 190 -0.47 -1.13 -10.16
CA GLY A 190 -1.65 -1.02 -9.31
C GLY A 190 -1.54 0.15 -8.34
N GLU A 191 -0.44 0.28 -7.61
CA GLU A 191 -0.19 1.39 -6.69
C GLU A 191 -0.15 2.74 -7.42
N THR A 192 0.41 2.77 -8.63
CA THR A 192 0.43 3.98 -9.47
C THR A 192 -0.98 4.37 -9.88
N ALA A 193 -1.79 3.43 -10.35
CA ALA A 193 -3.17 3.69 -10.79
C ALA A 193 -4.05 4.19 -9.64
N SER A 194 -3.96 3.57 -8.45
CA SER A 194 -4.72 4.00 -7.27
C SER A 194 -4.28 5.38 -6.78
N SER A 195 -2.99 5.67 -6.80
CA SER A 195 -2.45 6.99 -6.42
C SER A 195 -2.92 8.10 -7.37
N LEU A 196 -2.93 7.84 -8.68
CA LEU A 196 -3.44 8.78 -9.68
C LEU A 196 -4.94 9.03 -9.54
N LEU A 197 -5.73 7.98 -9.25
CA LEU A 197 -7.15 8.14 -8.97
C LEU A 197 -7.37 9.01 -7.74
N MET A 198 -6.63 8.78 -6.66
CA MET A 198 -6.74 9.59 -5.45
C MET A 198 -6.43 11.06 -5.71
N LEU A 199 -5.39 11.36 -6.49
CA LEU A 199 -5.06 12.74 -6.90
C LEU A 199 -6.18 13.40 -7.71
N SER A 200 -6.86 12.62 -8.57
CA SER A 200 -7.89 13.15 -9.47
C SER A 200 -9.21 13.45 -8.74
N PHE A 201 -9.56 12.63 -7.75
CA PHE A 201 -10.88 12.71 -7.09
C PHE A 201 -10.86 13.36 -5.72
N VAL A 202 -9.69 13.45 -5.07
CA VAL A 202 -9.58 14.05 -3.74
C VAL A 202 -9.01 15.45 -3.86
N SER A 203 -9.88 16.45 -3.65
CA SER A 203 -9.47 17.86 -3.54
C SER A 203 -9.48 18.25 -2.05
N PRO A 204 -8.35 18.14 -1.35
CA PRO A 204 -8.25 18.63 0.00
C PRO A 204 -8.30 20.16 -0.03
N GLY A 205 -9.03 20.75 0.92
CA GLY A 205 -9.03 22.21 1.09
C GLY A 205 -7.63 22.75 1.36
N ARG A 206 -7.47 24.09 1.37
CA ARG A 206 -6.19 24.70 1.69
C ARG A 206 -5.80 24.38 3.13
N PRO A 207 -4.58 23.89 3.39
CA PRO A 207 -4.13 23.61 4.73
C PRO A 207 -3.85 24.91 5.48
N ASP A 208 -4.29 25.01 6.72
CA ASP A 208 -3.89 26.09 7.62
C ASP A 208 -2.68 25.65 8.45
N LEU A 209 -1.49 25.74 7.84
CA LEU A 209 -0.21 25.29 8.41
C LEU A 209 0.72 26.45 8.78
N HIS A 210 0.23 27.70 8.74
CA HIS A 210 0.98 28.85 9.22
C HIS A 210 0.60 29.22 10.65
N PRO A 211 1.55 29.49 11.53
CA PRO A 211 3.03 29.49 11.39
C PRO A 211 3.63 28.06 11.40
N VAL A 212 4.95 27.94 11.11
CA VAL A 212 5.71 26.69 11.11
C VAL A 212 5.57 25.90 12.43
N SER A 213 5.43 26.61 13.55
CA SER A 213 5.19 26.00 14.86
C SER A 213 3.87 25.19 14.90
N LYS A 214 2.83 25.64 14.21
CA LYS A 214 1.55 24.92 14.08
C LYS A 214 1.73 23.62 13.27
N TYR A 215 2.49 23.69 12.17
CA TYR A 215 2.83 22.54 11.35
C TYR A 215 3.58 21.47 12.16
N LEU A 216 4.67 21.85 12.86
CA LEU A 216 5.43 20.93 13.70
C LEU A 216 4.58 20.30 14.82
N LYS A 217 3.70 21.08 15.43
CA LYS A 217 2.75 20.58 16.44
C LYS A 217 1.79 19.56 15.81
N THR A 218 1.27 19.82 14.61
CA THR A 218 0.40 18.88 13.87
C THR A 218 1.15 17.57 13.55
N CYS A 219 2.38 17.67 13.05
CA CYS A 219 3.24 16.50 12.79
C CYS A 219 3.48 15.67 14.06
N ARG A 220 3.86 16.32 15.17
CA ARG A 220 4.09 15.63 16.44
C ARG A 220 2.82 14.94 16.96
N THR A 221 1.68 15.61 16.89
CA THR A 221 0.40 15.07 17.32
C THR A 221 0.01 13.85 16.46
N LEU A 222 0.23 13.94 15.15
CA LEU A 222 -0.07 12.85 14.21
C LEU A 222 0.85 11.66 14.46
N LEU A 223 2.15 11.86 14.64
CA LEU A 223 3.11 10.80 14.95
C LEU A 223 2.80 10.11 16.27
N SER A 224 2.48 10.86 17.34
CA SER A 224 2.14 10.25 18.63
C SER A 224 0.92 9.32 18.55
N MET A 225 -0.03 9.61 17.66
CA MET A 225 -1.21 8.78 17.42
C MET A 225 -0.95 7.65 16.42
N ALA A 226 0.01 7.82 15.50
CA ALA A 226 0.38 6.81 14.52
C ALA A 226 1.23 5.68 15.12
N LEU A 227 2.03 5.95 16.15
CA LEU A 227 2.96 4.98 16.77
C LEU A 227 2.28 3.68 17.26
N PRO A 228 1.18 3.70 18.06
CA PRO A 228 0.56 2.47 18.54
C PRO A 228 0.03 1.56 17.41
N PRO A 229 -0.74 2.04 16.41
CA PRO A 229 -1.18 1.21 15.30
C PRO A 229 -0.01 0.75 14.41
N THR A 230 1.05 1.55 14.25
CA THR A 230 2.28 1.12 13.54
C THR A 230 2.93 -0.06 14.26
N GLY A 231 3.10 0.01 15.58
CA GLY A 231 3.67 -1.07 16.38
C GLY A 231 2.87 -2.37 16.25
N ASN A 232 1.54 -2.29 16.37
CA ASN A 232 0.67 -3.44 16.20
C ASN A 232 0.78 -4.08 14.79
N ARG A 233 0.77 -3.26 13.74
CA ARG A 233 0.94 -3.73 12.36
C ARG A 233 2.32 -4.32 12.10
N LEU A 234 3.36 -3.72 12.68
CA LEU A 234 4.73 -4.24 12.58
C LEU A 234 4.85 -5.61 13.24
N THR A 235 4.28 -5.77 14.44
CA THR A 235 4.26 -7.08 15.14
C THR A 235 3.56 -8.14 14.31
N LEU A 236 2.41 -7.82 13.71
CA LEU A 236 1.69 -8.75 12.82
C LEU A 236 2.50 -9.09 11.57
N ALA A 237 3.16 -8.11 10.95
CA ALA A 237 4.01 -8.34 9.77
C ALA A 237 5.22 -9.22 10.10
N LEU A 238 5.84 -9.03 11.27
CA LEU A 238 6.95 -9.88 11.73
C LEU A 238 6.48 -11.31 12.05
N LEU A 239 5.32 -11.48 12.67
CA LEU A 239 4.74 -12.81 12.91
C LEU A 239 4.47 -13.55 11.60
N GLN A 240 3.88 -12.89 10.61
CA GLN A 240 3.67 -13.46 9.28
C GLN A 240 4.98 -13.82 8.57
N SER A 241 6.03 -13.01 8.77
CA SER A 241 7.37 -13.30 8.24
C SER A 241 7.98 -14.55 8.88
N LEU A 242 7.83 -14.70 10.19
CA LEU A 242 8.31 -15.89 10.92
C LEU A 242 7.52 -17.15 10.52
N GLU A 243 6.20 -17.04 10.37
CA GLU A 243 5.36 -18.13 9.89
C GLU A 243 5.78 -18.59 8.49
N ALA A 244 5.99 -17.64 7.57
CA ALA A 244 6.47 -17.95 6.22
C ALA A 244 7.86 -18.63 6.23
N ALA A 245 8.77 -18.20 7.10
CA ALA A 245 10.11 -18.77 7.23
C ALA A 245 10.12 -20.16 7.89
N LEU A 246 9.11 -20.49 8.70
CA LEU A 246 8.99 -21.82 9.34
C LEU A 246 8.36 -22.88 8.41
N ILE A 247 7.63 -22.43 7.38
CA ILE A 247 6.93 -23.31 6.42
C ILE A 247 7.81 -23.56 5.18
N ALA A 248 8.78 -22.70 4.90
CA ALA A 248 9.73 -22.83 3.80
C ALA A 248 10.87 -23.79 4.15
#